data_df41eaee4ab2c258876bdae8d7af3744
#
_entry.id   df41eaee4ab2c258876bdae8d7af3744
#
_cell.length_a   1.000
_cell.length_b   1.000
_cell.length_c   1.000
_cell.angle_alpha   90.00
_cell.angle_beta   90.00
_cell.angle_gamma   90.00
#
_symmetry.space_group_name_H-M   'P 1'
#
loop_
_entity.id
_entity.type
_entity.pdbx_description
1 polymer ?
#
loop_
_entity_poly.entity_id
_entity_poly.type
_entity_poly.pdbx_seq_one_letter_code
_entity_poly.pdbx_strand_id
1 'polypeptide(L)'
;MPLGEGRRQVDDALARRLGELNSRFYRQVGASFSATRQTGWPGWQRVLGEAGLVAGSRADVLDLACGNLRFERYLAGQSVQARVWAVDNCDELVGLGRAGAGEVRYLHVDVADALFEPGGLCAALAGVDPCDLAICFGFLHHVALPAHRLELLRALIEAVRPGGMVAVSLWQFARDARLLAKATPVEGGNEGDYLLGWQGSTDVVRYCHSFSEAEVDALSASCEPVAYELARYSADGRAGDLNRYLILRRGEGCPACGGWA
;
A
#
# COMPACT_ATOMS: atom_id res chain seq x y z
N MET A 1 -13.80 40.79 10.49
CA MET A 1 -12.94 39.63 10.45
C MET A 1 -13.69 38.57 9.67
N PRO A 2 -13.34 38.22 8.41
CA PRO A 2 -13.97 37.11 7.75
C PRO A 2 -13.56 35.81 8.44
N LEU A 3 -14.55 34.99 8.77
CA LEU A 3 -14.42 33.65 9.30
C LEU A 3 -13.62 32.83 8.29
N GLY A 4 -12.61 32.11 8.78
CA GLY A 4 -11.68 31.34 7.99
C GLY A 4 -12.39 30.46 6.96
N GLU A 5 -11.93 30.52 5.73
CA GLU A 5 -12.27 29.57 4.67
C GLU A 5 -11.99 28.17 5.23
N GLY A 6 -13.07 27.40 5.47
CA GLY A 6 -12.95 26.01 5.87
C GLY A 6 -12.06 25.28 4.86
N ARG A 7 -10.96 24.67 5.33
CA ARG A 7 -10.11 23.81 4.49
C ARG A 7 -11.04 22.86 3.73
N ARG A 8 -11.10 23.02 2.41
CA ARG A 8 -11.82 22.04 1.56
C ARG A 8 -11.09 20.72 1.74
N GLN A 9 -11.80 19.72 2.21
CA GLN A 9 -11.31 18.35 2.23
C GLN A 9 -11.52 17.72 0.87
N VAL A 10 -10.67 16.76 0.50
CA VAL A 10 -10.86 15.94 -0.70
C VAL A 10 -12.25 15.31 -0.64
N ASP A 11 -13.06 15.55 -1.66
CA ASP A 11 -14.34 14.89 -1.86
C ASP A 11 -14.19 13.64 -2.77
N ASP A 12 -15.23 12.84 -2.85
CA ASP A 12 -15.25 11.61 -3.65
C ASP A 12 -14.96 11.88 -5.13
N ALA A 13 -15.44 13.00 -5.66
CA ALA A 13 -15.24 13.35 -7.06
C ALA A 13 -13.76 13.66 -7.36
N LEU A 14 -13.09 14.40 -6.48
CA LEU A 14 -11.65 14.66 -6.60
C LEU A 14 -10.87 13.37 -6.37
N ALA A 15 -11.23 12.56 -5.38
CA ALA A 15 -10.55 11.31 -5.09
C ALA A 15 -10.61 10.33 -6.27
N ARG A 16 -11.76 10.17 -6.94
CA ARG A 16 -11.88 9.36 -8.15
C ARG A 16 -10.99 9.89 -9.29
N ARG A 17 -10.98 11.20 -9.54
CA ARG A 17 -10.08 11.79 -10.55
C ARG A 17 -8.60 11.54 -10.26
N LEU A 18 -8.19 11.59 -9.00
CA LEU A 18 -6.81 11.30 -8.58
C LEU A 18 -6.47 9.80 -8.75
N GLY A 19 -7.42 8.88 -8.48
CA GLY A 19 -7.29 7.45 -8.76
C GLY A 19 -7.11 7.17 -10.26
N GLU A 20 -8.00 7.75 -11.10
CA GLU A 20 -7.90 7.64 -12.57
C GLU A 20 -6.58 8.21 -13.12
N LEU A 21 -6.08 9.31 -12.53
CA LEU A 21 -4.78 9.88 -12.86
C LEU A 21 -3.65 8.87 -12.62
N ASN A 22 -3.68 8.19 -11.48
CA ASN A 22 -2.70 7.17 -11.12
C ASN A 22 -2.79 5.95 -12.05
N SER A 23 -3.99 5.45 -12.33
CA SER A 23 -4.19 4.32 -13.26
C SER A 23 -3.67 4.66 -14.66
N ARG A 24 -3.91 5.89 -15.17
CA ARG A 24 -3.33 6.35 -16.44
C ARG A 24 -1.81 6.43 -16.39
N PHE A 25 -1.26 6.96 -15.30
CA PHE A 25 0.19 7.06 -15.11
C PHE A 25 0.85 5.68 -15.23
N TYR A 26 0.37 4.68 -14.49
CA TYR A 26 0.99 3.35 -14.50
C TYR A 26 0.84 2.62 -15.82
N ARG A 27 -0.29 2.77 -16.53
CA ARG A 27 -0.43 2.26 -17.91
C ARG A 27 0.56 2.91 -18.88
N GLN A 28 0.84 4.21 -18.71
CA GLN A 28 1.72 4.95 -19.62
C GLN A 28 3.20 4.70 -19.37
N VAL A 29 3.64 4.60 -18.10
CA VAL A 29 5.06 4.53 -17.75
C VAL A 29 5.47 3.22 -17.08
N GLY A 30 4.57 2.24 -16.98
CA GLY A 30 4.77 1.00 -16.21
C GLY A 30 6.06 0.28 -16.53
N ALA A 31 6.42 0.13 -17.82
CA ALA A 31 7.65 -0.52 -18.22
C ALA A 31 8.91 0.22 -17.71
N SER A 32 8.97 1.55 -17.88
CA SER A 32 10.10 2.36 -17.40
C SER A 32 10.11 2.46 -15.86
N PHE A 33 8.94 2.45 -15.24
CA PHE A 33 8.80 2.39 -13.79
C PHE A 33 9.31 1.05 -13.24
N SER A 34 8.91 -0.07 -13.83
CA SER A 34 9.36 -1.41 -13.47
C SER A 34 10.88 -1.56 -13.63
N ALA A 35 11.47 -1.05 -14.72
CA ALA A 35 12.90 -1.13 -14.98
C ALA A 35 13.75 -0.51 -13.85
N THR A 36 13.25 0.49 -13.13
CA THR A 36 13.94 1.12 -11.99
C THR A 36 13.68 0.42 -10.65
N ARG A 37 12.87 -0.64 -10.62
CA ARG A 37 12.41 -1.31 -9.39
C ARG A 37 12.61 -2.82 -9.48
N GLN A 38 13.88 -3.23 -9.56
CA GLN A 38 14.26 -4.63 -9.73
C GLN A 38 14.75 -5.30 -8.44
N THR A 39 15.17 -4.52 -7.45
CA THR A 39 15.68 -5.03 -6.17
C THR A 39 14.64 -4.89 -5.05
N GLY A 40 14.67 -5.79 -4.06
CA GLY A 40 13.88 -5.66 -2.84
C GLY A 40 14.21 -4.38 -2.08
N TRP A 41 13.26 -3.89 -1.32
CA TRP A 41 13.50 -2.77 -0.42
C TRP A 41 14.18 -3.25 0.87
N PRO A 42 15.15 -2.50 1.41
CA PRO A 42 15.81 -2.85 2.68
C PRO A 42 14.83 -3.09 3.83
N GLY A 43 13.73 -2.33 3.88
CA GLY A 43 12.71 -2.48 4.92
C GLY A 43 12.02 -3.85 4.94
N TRP A 44 11.97 -4.58 3.83
CA TRP A 44 11.31 -5.88 3.75
C TRP A 44 12.00 -6.98 4.56
N GLN A 45 13.31 -6.87 4.77
CA GLN A 45 14.03 -7.83 5.62
C GLN A 45 13.45 -7.86 7.03
N ARG A 46 13.11 -6.69 7.58
CA ARG A 46 12.50 -6.60 8.91
C ARG A 46 11.08 -7.13 8.91
N VAL A 47 10.30 -6.91 7.82
CA VAL A 47 8.95 -7.52 7.68
C VAL A 47 9.04 -9.03 7.80
N LEU A 48 9.98 -9.68 7.10
CA LEU A 48 10.17 -11.14 7.20
C LEU A 48 10.57 -11.58 8.61
N GLY A 49 11.44 -10.80 9.27
CA GLY A 49 11.85 -11.06 10.66
C GLY A 49 10.67 -11.02 11.63
N GLU A 50 9.82 -10.01 11.57
CA GLU A 50 8.62 -9.87 12.42
C GLU A 50 7.57 -10.96 12.12
N ALA A 51 7.49 -11.41 10.86
CA ALA A 51 6.63 -12.51 10.44
C ALA A 51 7.22 -13.90 10.75
N GLY A 52 8.46 -13.98 11.24
CA GLY A 52 9.15 -15.25 11.48
C GLY A 52 9.46 -16.04 10.20
N LEU A 53 9.51 -15.37 9.05
CA LEU A 53 9.76 -16.01 7.75
C LEU A 53 11.27 -16.08 7.49
N VAL A 54 11.78 -17.29 7.50
CA VAL A 54 13.19 -17.63 7.22
C VAL A 54 13.28 -18.58 6.02
N ALA A 55 14.49 -18.85 5.56
CA ALA A 55 14.71 -19.83 4.48
C ALA A 55 14.05 -21.18 4.82
N GLY A 56 13.27 -21.71 3.89
CA GLY A 56 12.48 -22.92 4.03
C GLY A 56 11.11 -22.75 4.69
N SER A 57 10.77 -21.57 5.22
CA SER A 57 9.42 -21.29 5.71
C SER A 57 8.38 -21.38 4.61
N ARG A 58 7.16 -21.79 4.99
CA ARG A 58 5.97 -21.74 4.13
C ARG A 58 5.04 -20.66 4.64
N ALA A 59 4.42 -19.91 3.73
CA ALA A 59 3.46 -18.87 4.08
C ALA A 59 2.42 -18.65 2.97
N ASP A 60 1.18 -18.37 3.38
CA ASP A 60 0.17 -17.80 2.52
C ASP A 60 0.24 -16.29 2.63
N VAL A 61 0.38 -15.60 1.50
CA VAL A 61 0.60 -14.16 1.46
C VAL A 61 -0.42 -13.50 0.54
N LEU A 62 -0.96 -12.35 0.98
CA LEU A 62 -1.68 -11.41 0.12
C LEU A 62 -0.78 -10.22 -0.16
N ASP A 63 -0.49 -9.94 -1.44
CA ASP A 63 0.15 -8.69 -1.88
C ASP A 63 -0.88 -7.80 -2.60
N LEU A 64 -1.32 -6.75 -1.92
CA LEU A 64 -2.28 -5.78 -2.43
C LEU A 64 -1.55 -4.66 -3.15
N ALA A 65 -1.88 -4.45 -4.43
CA ALA A 65 -1.18 -3.59 -5.37
C ALA A 65 0.25 -4.08 -5.63
N CYS A 66 0.37 -5.33 -6.07
CA CYS A 66 1.62 -6.08 -6.22
C CYS A 66 2.56 -5.51 -7.31
N GLY A 67 2.05 -4.70 -8.23
CA GLY A 67 2.80 -4.09 -9.31
C GLY A 67 3.55 -5.14 -10.16
N ASN A 68 4.87 -5.03 -10.22
CA ASN A 68 5.71 -5.95 -10.99
C ASN A 68 6.19 -7.19 -10.20
N LEU A 69 5.43 -7.65 -9.23
CA LEU A 69 5.73 -8.86 -8.42
C LEU A 69 7.13 -8.82 -7.78
N ARG A 70 7.54 -7.66 -7.31
CA ARG A 70 8.90 -7.49 -6.77
C ARG A 70 9.06 -8.10 -5.39
N PHE A 71 8.01 -8.07 -4.57
CA PHE A 71 8.03 -8.69 -3.25
C PHE A 71 8.01 -10.21 -3.35
N GLU A 72 7.27 -10.77 -4.28
CA GLU A 72 7.23 -12.20 -4.56
C GLU A 72 8.60 -12.73 -4.98
N ARG A 73 9.28 -12.03 -5.90
CA ARG A 73 10.66 -12.37 -6.26
C ARG A 73 11.63 -12.22 -5.09
N TYR A 74 11.39 -11.26 -4.21
CA TYR A 74 12.18 -11.11 -3.00
C TYR A 74 11.98 -12.29 -2.06
N LEU A 75 10.74 -12.74 -1.80
CA LEU A 75 10.43 -13.93 -1.01
C LEU A 75 11.13 -15.18 -1.57
N ALA A 76 11.03 -15.41 -2.87
CA ALA A 76 11.69 -16.52 -3.54
C ALA A 76 13.23 -16.44 -3.39
N GLY A 77 13.82 -15.25 -3.50
CA GLY A 77 15.24 -14.99 -3.29
C GLY A 77 15.70 -15.24 -1.85
N GLN A 78 14.81 -15.11 -0.87
CA GLN A 78 15.07 -15.48 0.54
C GLN A 78 14.78 -16.97 0.81
N SER A 79 14.48 -17.76 -0.21
CA SER A 79 14.09 -19.18 -0.11
C SER A 79 12.82 -19.40 0.76
N VAL A 80 11.92 -18.44 0.81
CA VAL A 80 10.60 -18.59 1.43
C VAL A 80 9.65 -19.23 0.40
N GLN A 81 8.98 -20.31 0.80
CA GLN A 81 8.00 -21.03 -0.03
C GLN A 81 6.62 -20.37 0.13
N ALA A 82 6.42 -19.21 -0.50
CA ALA A 82 5.17 -18.49 -0.41
C ALA A 82 4.18 -18.92 -1.51
N ARG A 83 2.90 -19.06 -1.12
CA ARG A 83 1.76 -19.03 -2.04
C ARG A 83 1.16 -17.64 -1.96
N VAL A 84 1.18 -16.90 -3.06
CA VAL A 84 0.82 -15.49 -3.04
C VAL A 84 -0.46 -15.23 -3.82
N TRP A 85 -1.43 -14.57 -3.19
CA TRP A 85 -2.48 -13.84 -3.86
C TRP A 85 -1.94 -12.45 -4.20
N ALA A 86 -1.71 -12.20 -5.48
CA ALA A 86 -1.19 -10.94 -5.99
C ALA A 86 -2.34 -10.16 -6.65
N VAL A 87 -2.63 -8.97 -6.13
CA VAL A 87 -3.77 -8.14 -6.55
C VAL A 87 -3.26 -6.86 -7.17
N ASP A 88 -3.67 -6.55 -8.40
CA ASP A 88 -3.34 -5.30 -9.11
C ASP A 88 -4.32 -5.08 -10.27
N ASN A 89 -4.37 -3.87 -10.84
CA ASN A 89 -5.14 -3.54 -12.05
C ASN A 89 -4.27 -3.38 -13.31
N CYS A 90 -2.94 -3.57 -13.21
CA CYS A 90 -2.01 -3.37 -14.31
C CYS A 90 -1.38 -4.70 -14.75
N ASP A 91 -2.08 -5.43 -15.64
CA ASP A 91 -1.66 -6.74 -16.16
C ASP A 91 -0.27 -6.70 -16.78
N GLU A 92 0.10 -5.58 -17.44
CA GLU A 92 1.42 -5.41 -18.04
C GLU A 92 2.53 -5.42 -16.99
N LEU A 93 2.33 -4.72 -15.87
CA LEU A 93 3.30 -4.72 -14.77
C LEU A 93 3.46 -6.11 -14.16
N VAL A 94 2.34 -6.78 -13.88
CA VAL A 94 2.33 -8.15 -13.35
C VAL A 94 3.04 -9.11 -14.31
N GLY A 95 2.76 -8.99 -15.62
CA GLY A 95 3.41 -9.77 -16.65
C GLY A 95 4.93 -9.64 -16.65
N LEU A 96 5.47 -8.42 -16.46
CA LEU A 96 6.91 -8.14 -16.38
C LEU A 96 7.60 -8.81 -15.18
N GLY A 97 6.85 -9.12 -14.12
CA GLY A 97 7.39 -9.64 -12.86
C GLY A 97 7.28 -11.15 -12.69
N ARG A 98 6.56 -11.87 -13.56
CA ARG A 98 6.24 -13.30 -13.39
C ARG A 98 7.45 -14.23 -13.26
N ALA A 99 8.53 -13.94 -13.96
CA ALA A 99 9.73 -14.77 -13.89
C ALA A 99 10.36 -14.69 -12.48
N GLY A 100 10.51 -15.84 -11.82
CA GLY A 100 11.11 -15.94 -10.49
C GLY A 100 10.20 -15.54 -9.32
N ALA A 101 8.92 -15.28 -9.54
CA ALA A 101 7.98 -14.88 -8.49
C ALA A 101 7.41 -16.04 -7.65
N GLY A 102 7.72 -17.30 -7.97
CA GLY A 102 7.20 -18.45 -7.24
C GLY A 102 5.75 -18.79 -7.59
N GLU A 103 4.98 -19.31 -6.61
CA GLU A 103 3.57 -19.65 -6.77
C GLU A 103 2.69 -18.41 -6.58
N VAL A 104 2.18 -17.86 -7.69
CA VAL A 104 1.37 -16.64 -7.70
C VAL A 104 0.00 -16.89 -8.33
N ARG A 105 -1.04 -16.61 -7.56
CA ARG A 105 -2.43 -16.49 -8.03
C ARG A 105 -2.72 -15.00 -8.21
N TYR A 106 -2.94 -14.57 -9.45
CA TYR A 106 -3.23 -13.19 -9.77
C TYR A 106 -4.73 -12.93 -9.78
N LEU A 107 -5.13 -11.87 -9.10
CA LEU A 107 -6.49 -11.34 -9.08
C LEU A 107 -6.47 -9.91 -9.64
N HIS A 108 -7.13 -9.69 -10.78
CA HIS A 108 -7.28 -8.37 -11.39
C HIS A 108 -8.34 -7.57 -10.63
N VAL A 109 -7.91 -6.57 -9.86
CA VAL A 109 -8.79 -5.63 -9.13
C VAL A 109 -8.18 -4.24 -9.17
N ASP A 110 -8.97 -3.24 -9.57
CA ASP A 110 -8.62 -1.84 -9.30
C ASP A 110 -8.94 -1.53 -7.85
N VAL A 111 -7.88 -1.52 -7.02
CA VAL A 111 -8.00 -1.30 -5.57
C VAL A 111 -8.57 0.08 -5.26
N ALA A 112 -8.22 1.11 -6.06
CA ALA A 112 -8.70 2.46 -5.85
C ALA A 112 -10.21 2.57 -6.16
N ASP A 113 -10.68 1.92 -7.23
CA ASP A 113 -12.09 1.90 -7.60
C ASP A 113 -12.91 1.05 -6.63
N ALA A 114 -12.39 -0.12 -6.22
CA ALA A 114 -13.07 -1.00 -5.28
C ALA A 114 -13.45 -0.33 -3.96
N LEU A 115 -12.64 0.64 -3.50
CA LEU A 115 -12.93 1.42 -2.29
C LEU A 115 -14.18 2.32 -2.40
N PHE A 116 -14.73 2.51 -3.60
CA PHE A 116 -15.97 3.28 -3.81
C PHE A 116 -17.18 2.38 -4.09
N GLU A 117 -16.99 1.07 -4.21
CA GLU A 117 -18.05 0.15 -4.56
C GLU A 117 -18.77 -0.38 -3.31
N PRO A 118 -20.04 -0.81 -3.42
CA PRO A 118 -20.75 -1.44 -2.31
C PRO A 118 -20.02 -2.67 -1.75
N GLY A 119 -19.76 -2.67 -0.44
CA GLY A 119 -18.95 -3.71 0.22
C GLY A 119 -17.45 -3.51 0.10
N GLY A 120 -17.02 -2.49 -0.65
CA GLY A 120 -15.64 -2.01 -0.68
C GLY A 120 -14.62 -3.07 -1.06
N LEU A 121 -13.42 -2.86 -0.57
CA LEU A 121 -12.29 -3.75 -0.85
C LEU A 121 -12.48 -5.16 -0.25
N CYS A 122 -13.20 -5.29 0.87
CA CYS A 122 -13.51 -6.60 1.45
C CYS A 122 -14.32 -7.48 0.50
N ALA A 123 -15.31 -6.90 -0.20
CA ALA A 123 -16.08 -7.63 -1.21
C ALA A 123 -15.22 -8.02 -2.42
N ALA A 124 -14.33 -7.14 -2.87
CA ALA A 124 -13.41 -7.41 -3.97
C ALA A 124 -12.41 -8.54 -3.64
N LEU A 125 -12.06 -8.72 -2.37
CA LEU A 125 -11.14 -9.75 -1.88
C LEU A 125 -11.84 -11.00 -1.35
N ALA A 126 -13.16 -11.14 -1.45
CA ALA A 126 -13.92 -12.26 -0.88
C ALA A 126 -13.47 -13.66 -1.38
N GLY A 127 -12.80 -13.72 -2.54
CA GLY A 127 -12.25 -14.97 -3.08
C GLY A 127 -10.83 -15.31 -2.62
N VAL A 128 -10.20 -14.46 -1.81
CA VAL A 128 -8.85 -14.66 -1.28
C VAL A 128 -8.91 -15.58 -0.07
N ASP A 129 -8.11 -16.65 -0.10
CA ASP A 129 -7.97 -17.54 1.06
C ASP A 129 -7.32 -16.78 2.24
N PRO A 130 -7.69 -17.06 3.51
CA PRO A 130 -7.05 -16.45 4.67
C PRO A 130 -5.53 -16.63 4.66
N CYS A 131 -4.78 -15.54 4.87
CA CYS A 131 -3.33 -15.49 4.73
C CYS A 131 -2.62 -15.45 6.10
N ASP A 132 -1.32 -15.75 6.12
CA ASP A 132 -0.43 -15.57 7.27
C ASP A 132 0.10 -14.14 7.33
N LEU A 133 0.31 -13.54 6.13
CA LEU A 133 0.82 -12.21 5.94
C LEU A 133 0.04 -11.49 4.83
N ALA A 134 -0.46 -10.28 5.10
CA ALA A 134 -0.99 -9.39 4.07
C ALA A 134 -0.12 -8.12 4.00
N ILE A 135 0.22 -7.71 2.79
CA ILE A 135 1.06 -6.53 2.57
C ILE A 135 0.43 -5.55 1.58
N CYS A 136 0.80 -4.27 1.74
CA CYS A 136 0.55 -3.24 0.74
C CYS A 136 1.74 -2.27 0.71
N PHE A 137 2.65 -2.48 -0.24
CA PHE A 137 3.86 -1.69 -0.34
C PHE A 137 3.86 -0.74 -1.53
N GLY A 138 4.01 0.55 -1.25
CA GLY A 138 4.11 1.57 -2.30
C GLY A 138 2.78 1.93 -2.96
N PHE A 139 1.65 1.67 -2.31
CA PHE A 139 0.33 1.99 -2.85
C PHE A 139 -0.51 2.92 -1.95
N LEU A 140 -0.48 2.79 -0.62
CA LEU A 140 -1.38 3.51 0.28
C LEU A 140 -1.34 5.04 0.08
N HIS A 141 -0.21 5.57 -0.35
CA HIS A 141 -0.04 6.98 -0.70
C HIS A 141 -0.77 7.40 -2.00
N HIS A 142 -1.36 6.47 -2.74
CA HIS A 142 -2.21 6.74 -3.89
C HIS A 142 -3.70 6.82 -3.55
N VAL A 143 -4.07 6.51 -2.31
CA VAL A 143 -5.44 6.58 -1.80
C VAL A 143 -5.69 7.97 -1.22
N ALA A 144 -6.57 8.77 -1.86
CA ALA A 144 -6.73 10.18 -1.51
C ALA A 144 -7.56 10.41 -0.25
N LEU A 145 -8.61 9.60 -0.01
CA LEU A 145 -9.50 9.76 1.14
C LEU A 145 -8.93 9.07 2.38
N PRO A 146 -8.82 9.77 3.52
CA PRO A 146 -8.39 9.16 4.79
C PRO A 146 -9.25 7.97 5.20
N ALA A 147 -10.58 8.03 5.00
CA ALA A 147 -11.49 6.93 5.30
C ALA A 147 -11.16 5.67 4.47
N HIS A 148 -10.83 5.82 3.19
CA HIS A 148 -10.42 4.71 2.33
C HIS A 148 -9.06 4.12 2.69
N ARG A 149 -8.12 4.91 3.21
CA ARG A 149 -6.85 4.40 3.76
C ARG A 149 -7.10 3.46 4.94
N LEU A 150 -8.03 3.83 5.82
CA LEU A 150 -8.44 2.98 6.94
C LEU A 150 -9.19 1.74 6.46
N GLU A 151 -10.10 1.87 5.50
CA GLU A 151 -10.82 0.75 4.89
C GLU A 151 -9.86 -0.27 4.27
N LEU A 152 -8.83 0.21 3.55
CA LEU A 152 -7.79 -0.65 2.99
C LEU A 152 -7.06 -1.43 4.08
N LEU A 153 -6.67 -0.77 5.19
CA LEU A 153 -6.05 -1.46 6.32
C LEU A 153 -6.98 -2.51 6.94
N ARG A 154 -8.27 -2.19 7.10
CA ARG A 154 -9.28 -3.12 7.62
C ARG A 154 -9.41 -4.34 6.71
N ALA A 155 -9.46 -4.15 5.39
CA ALA A 155 -9.53 -5.25 4.44
C ALA A 155 -8.30 -6.17 4.52
N LEU A 156 -7.08 -5.62 4.69
CA LEU A 156 -5.88 -6.42 4.90
C LEU A 156 -5.93 -7.20 6.24
N ILE A 157 -6.42 -6.57 7.31
CA ILE A 157 -6.56 -7.23 8.63
C ILE A 157 -7.59 -8.37 8.55
N GLU A 158 -8.67 -8.19 7.81
CA GLU A 158 -9.68 -9.25 7.61
C GLU A 158 -9.15 -10.41 6.75
N ALA A 159 -8.26 -10.13 5.80
CA ALA A 159 -7.65 -11.15 4.94
C ALA A 159 -6.65 -12.06 5.65
N VAL A 160 -6.05 -11.63 6.77
CA VAL A 160 -5.14 -12.50 7.52
C VAL A 160 -5.88 -13.35 8.55
N ARG A 161 -5.34 -14.52 8.87
CA ARG A 161 -5.83 -15.39 9.96
C ARG A 161 -5.73 -14.69 11.31
N PRO A 162 -6.52 -15.07 12.32
CA PRO A 162 -6.25 -14.68 13.71
C PRO A 162 -4.77 -14.94 14.06
N GLY A 163 -4.09 -13.97 14.67
CA GLY A 163 -2.64 -14.00 14.89
C GLY A 163 -1.78 -13.69 13.68
N GLY A 164 -2.36 -13.57 12.47
CA GLY A 164 -1.67 -13.19 11.24
C GLY A 164 -1.22 -11.73 11.24
N MET A 165 -0.37 -11.38 10.30
CA MET A 165 0.33 -10.10 10.26
C MET A 165 -0.04 -9.28 9.04
N VAL A 166 -0.17 -7.97 9.22
CA VAL A 166 -0.31 -6.98 8.15
C VAL A 166 0.90 -6.06 8.15
N ALA A 167 1.47 -5.78 6.98
CA ALA A 167 2.56 -4.83 6.85
C ALA A 167 2.30 -3.84 5.70
N VAL A 168 2.35 -2.55 5.99
CA VAL A 168 2.18 -1.49 4.99
C VAL A 168 3.35 -0.53 4.99
N SER A 169 3.62 0.07 3.84
CA SER A 169 4.59 1.17 3.73
C SER A 169 3.88 2.49 3.45
N LEU A 170 4.17 3.47 4.27
CA LEU A 170 3.62 4.82 4.24
C LEU A 170 4.71 5.77 3.77
N TRP A 171 4.54 6.36 2.59
CA TRP A 171 5.58 7.20 1.98
C TRP A 171 5.64 8.58 2.64
N GLN A 172 6.81 8.97 3.13
CA GLN A 172 7.06 10.24 3.82
C GLN A 172 7.98 11.15 3.01
N PHE A 173 7.78 11.21 1.69
CA PHE A 173 8.70 11.88 0.77
C PHE A 173 8.83 13.40 0.97
N ALA A 174 7.86 14.05 1.58
CA ALA A 174 7.95 15.49 1.87
C ALA A 174 9.08 15.82 2.87
N ARG A 175 9.63 14.82 3.57
CA ARG A 175 10.83 14.97 4.40
C ARG A 175 12.12 15.10 3.56
N ASP A 176 12.14 14.60 2.33
CA ASP A 176 13.24 14.78 1.39
C ASP A 176 13.04 16.06 0.57
N ALA A 177 13.82 17.11 0.87
CA ALA A 177 13.70 18.41 0.21
C ALA A 177 13.82 18.33 -1.33
N ARG A 178 14.55 17.34 -1.88
CA ARG A 178 14.71 17.15 -3.34
C ARG A 178 13.43 16.58 -3.95
N LEU A 179 12.71 15.72 -3.23
CA LEU A 179 11.44 15.18 -3.68
C LEU A 179 10.34 16.24 -3.53
N LEU A 180 10.32 16.92 -2.40
CA LEU A 180 9.37 18.00 -2.15
C LEU A 180 9.49 19.14 -3.18
N ALA A 181 10.70 19.51 -3.58
CA ALA A 181 10.92 20.52 -4.62
C ALA A 181 10.37 20.16 -6.00
N LYS A 182 10.02 18.88 -6.24
CA LYS A 182 9.43 18.38 -7.49
C LYS A 182 7.93 18.13 -7.36
N ALA A 183 7.38 18.33 -6.17
CA ALA A 183 5.98 18.06 -5.85
C ALA A 183 5.17 19.35 -6.00
N THR A 184 4.01 19.24 -6.63
CA THR A 184 3.04 20.33 -6.74
C THR A 184 1.85 20.00 -5.85
N PRO A 185 1.45 20.86 -4.89
CA PRO A 185 0.27 20.62 -4.08
C PRO A 185 -0.99 20.41 -4.94
N VAL A 186 -1.85 19.50 -4.53
CA VAL A 186 -3.14 19.26 -5.20
C VAL A 186 -4.09 20.40 -4.87
N GLU A 187 -4.65 21.04 -5.88
CA GLU A 187 -5.70 22.05 -5.69
C GLU A 187 -6.96 21.38 -5.11
N GLY A 188 -7.43 21.89 -3.97
CA GLY A 188 -8.55 21.29 -3.21
C GLY A 188 -8.17 20.00 -2.47
N GLY A 189 -6.89 19.64 -2.45
CA GLY A 189 -6.37 18.49 -1.69
C GLY A 189 -6.21 18.77 -0.20
N ASN A 190 -5.93 17.71 0.56
CA ASN A 190 -5.54 17.80 1.97
C ASN A 190 -4.07 18.22 2.11
N GLU A 191 -3.66 18.52 3.34
CA GLU A 191 -2.24 18.64 3.65
C GLU A 191 -1.54 17.29 3.37
N GLY A 192 -0.38 17.33 2.69
CA GLY A 192 0.33 16.12 2.28
C GLY A 192 -0.04 15.58 0.90
N ASP A 193 -1.03 16.18 0.21
CA ASP A 193 -1.46 15.76 -1.13
C ASP A 193 -0.72 16.50 -2.23
N TYR A 194 -0.05 15.75 -3.10
CA TYR A 194 0.79 16.30 -4.16
C TYR A 194 0.64 15.57 -5.49
N LEU A 195 0.95 16.28 -6.57
CA LEU A 195 1.24 15.70 -7.88
C LEU A 195 2.76 15.59 -8.05
N LEU A 196 3.23 14.42 -8.50
CA LEU A 196 4.64 14.14 -8.76
C LEU A 196 4.84 13.66 -10.20
N GLY A 197 5.74 14.33 -10.93
CA GLY A 197 6.15 13.93 -12.27
C GLY A 197 7.03 12.68 -12.29
N TRP A 198 7.28 12.18 -13.50
CA TRP A 198 8.14 11.03 -13.75
C TRP A 198 9.33 11.43 -14.63
N GLN A 199 10.55 11.10 -14.21
CA GLN A 199 11.80 11.34 -14.95
C GLN A 199 11.98 12.77 -15.48
N GLY A 200 11.50 13.76 -14.71
CA GLY A 200 11.60 15.18 -15.09
C GLY A 200 10.48 15.67 -16.00
N SER A 201 9.55 14.82 -16.43
CA SER A 201 8.35 15.24 -17.15
C SER A 201 7.34 15.90 -16.21
N THR A 202 6.73 16.98 -16.66
CA THR A 202 5.59 17.63 -16.02
C THR A 202 4.24 17.19 -16.60
N ASP A 203 4.26 16.52 -17.76
CA ASP A 203 3.05 16.11 -18.47
C ASP A 203 2.52 14.75 -18.02
N VAL A 204 3.41 13.95 -17.41
CA VAL A 204 3.09 12.62 -16.87
C VAL A 204 3.25 12.67 -15.37
N VAL A 205 2.14 12.89 -14.69
CA VAL A 205 2.11 13.06 -13.22
C VAL A 205 1.24 11.99 -12.56
N ARG A 206 1.53 11.70 -11.31
CA ARG A 206 0.71 10.88 -10.43
C ARG A 206 0.40 11.62 -9.14
N TYR A 207 -0.73 11.31 -8.56
CA TYR A 207 -1.07 11.73 -7.21
C TYR A 207 -0.30 10.90 -6.18
N CYS A 208 0.24 11.58 -5.17
CA CYS A 208 0.87 10.96 -4.02
C CYS A 208 0.58 11.76 -2.75
N HIS A 209 0.25 11.04 -1.69
CA HIS A 209 0.15 11.58 -0.34
C HIS A 209 1.45 11.33 0.43
N SER A 210 1.97 12.35 1.11
CA SER A 210 3.11 12.22 2.03
C SER A 210 2.61 12.13 3.46
N PHE A 211 2.68 10.95 4.08
CA PHE A 211 2.17 10.72 5.42
C PHE A 211 2.94 11.48 6.49
N SER A 212 2.22 12.10 7.41
CA SER A 212 2.74 12.62 8.68
C SER A 212 2.80 11.52 9.75
N GLU A 213 3.58 11.71 10.82
CA GLU A 213 3.56 10.77 11.97
C GLU A 213 2.19 10.73 12.64
N ALA A 214 1.51 11.87 12.75
CA ALA A 214 0.16 11.94 13.33
C ALA A 214 -0.86 11.09 12.56
N GLU A 215 -0.76 11.03 11.21
CA GLU A 215 -1.61 10.16 10.40
C GLU A 215 -1.25 8.68 10.60
N VAL A 216 0.03 8.35 10.74
CA VAL A 216 0.46 6.98 11.06
C VAL A 216 -0.07 6.55 12.42
N ASP A 217 -0.02 7.44 13.43
CA ASP A 217 -0.58 7.19 14.76
C ASP A 217 -2.08 6.97 14.71
N ALA A 218 -2.81 7.82 13.98
CA ALA A 218 -4.26 7.71 13.82
C ALA A 218 -4.66 6.42 13.09
N LEU A 219 -3.95 6.02 12.04
CA LEU A 219 -4.19 4.77 11.31
C LEU A 219 -3.97 3.56 12.23
N SER A 220 -2.87 3.53 12.99
CA SER A 220 -2.58 2.44 13.92
C SER A 220 -3.65 2.33 15.00
N ALA A 221 -3.98 3.42 15.68
CA ALA A 221 -4.99 3.47 16.74
C ALA A 221 -6.39 3.06 16.24
N SER A 222 -6.74 3.40 14.99
CA SER A 222 -8.04 3.06 14.40
C SER A 222 -8.19 1.58 14.05
N CYS A 223 -7.12 0.78 14.17
CA CYS A 223 -7.17 -0.66 13.99
C CYS A 223 -7.51 -1.43 15.29
N GLU A 224 -7.38 -0.79 16.44
CA GLU A 224 -7.73 -1.39 17.73
C GLU A 224 -9.25 -1.52 17.91
N PRO A 225 -9.73 -2.53 18.65
CA PRO A 225 -8.99 -3.65 19.26
C PRO A 225 -8.80 -4.86 18.34
N VAL A 226 -9.16 -4.75 17.06
CA VAL A 226 -9.15 -5.89 16.10
C VAL A 226 -7.73 -6.31 15.77
N ALA A 227 -6.83 -5.32 15.63
CA ALA A 227 -5.40 -5.53 15.44
C ALA A 227 -4.61 -4.54 16.28
N TYR A 228 -3.40 -4.90 16.68
CA TYR A 228 -2.49 -4.05 17.43
C TYR A 228 -1.16 -3.87 16.71
N GLU A 229 -0.51 -2.75 16.98
CA GLU A 229 0.81 -2.46 16.43
C GLU A 229 1.85 -3.40 17.02
N LEU A 230 2.50 -4.18 16.14
CA LEU A 230 3.61 -5.06 16.51
C LEU A 230 4.95 -4.33 16.40
N ALA A 231 5.13 -3.56 15.32
CA ALA A 231 6.35 -2.83 15.09
C ALA A 231 6.11 -1.62 14.17
N ARG A 232 6.96 -0.60 14.35
CA ARG A 232 7.02 0.58 13.48
C ARG A 232 8.48 0.98 13.28
N TYR A 233 8.87 1.25 12.03
CA TYR A 233 10.23 1.69 11.72
C TYR A 233 10.27 2.43 10.39
N SER A 234 11.34 3.19 10.18
CA SER A 234 11.62 3.83 8.90
C SER A 234 12.68 3.04 8.13
N ALA A 235 12.56 3.01 6.83
CA ALA A 235 13.54 2.40 5.94
C ALA A 235 13.46 3.01 4.53
N ASP A 236 14.34 2.53 3.65
CA ASP A 236 14.40 2.86 2.23
C ASP A 236 14.84 4.30 1.94
N GLY A 237 15.12 4.57 0.67
CA GLY A 237 15.68 5.84 0.26
C GLY A 237 17.15 5.99 0.65
N ARG A 238 17.71 7.20 0.41
CA ARG A 238 19.14 7.47 0.66
C ARG A 238 19.49 7.60 2.12
N ALA A 239 18.57 8.17 2.91
CA ALA A 239 18.74 8.37 4.35
C ALA A 239 18.18 7.20 5.19
N GLY A 240 17.54 6.21 4.56
CA GLY A 240 16.91 5.09 5.27
C GLY A 240 15.59 5.45 5.96
N ASP A 241 14.95 6.54 5.59
CA ASP A 241 13.78 7.11 6.26
C ASP A 241 12.63 7.49 5.30
N LEU A 242 12.70 7.05 4.04
CA LEU A 242 11.75 7.45 3.00
C LEU A 242 10.36 6.83 3.19
N ASN A 243 10.32 5.58 3.68
CA ASN A 243 9.09 4.86 3.99
C ASN A 243 8.98 4.62 5.49
N ARG A 244 7.79 4.88 6.04
CA ARG A 244 7.39 4.46 7.37
C ARG A 244 6.66 3.13 7.24
N TYR A 245 7.22 2.07 7.81
CA TYR A 245 6.58 0.77 7.90
C TYR A 245 5.73 0.71 9.15
N LEU A 246 4.47 0.29 8.98
CA LEU A 246 3.55 -0.03 10.05
C LEU A 246 3.24 -1.52 9.95
N ILE A 247 3.53 -2.26 11.01
CA ILE A 247 3.28 -3.69 11.13
C ILE A 247 2.24 -3.90 12.22
N LEU A 248 1.13 -4.53 11.84
CA LEU A 248 0.03 -4.85 12.73
C LEU A 248 -0.11 -6.37 12.85
N ARG A 249 -0.60 -6.83 14.00
CA ARG A 249 -0.98 -8.23 14.23
C ARG A 249 -2.46 -8.30 14.54
N ARG A 250 -3.19 -9.15 13.82
CA ARG A 250 -4.60 -9.43 14.10
C ARG A 250 -4.74 -10.16 15.43
N GLY A 251 -5.69 -9.73 16.28
CA GLY A 251 -6.02 -10.40 17.52
C GLY A 251 -6.53 -11.82 17.31
N GLU A 252 -6.21 -12.75 18.21
CA GLU A 252 -6.60 -14.16 18.09
C GLU A 252 -8.10 -14.41 18.33
N GLY A 253 -8.76 -13.56 19.09
CA GLY A 253 -10.16 -13.70 19.48
C GLY A 253 -11.17 -12.92 18.66
N CYS A 254 -10.76 -12.27 17.57
CA CYS A 254 -11.63 -11.39 16.80
C CYS A 254 -12.36 -12.19 15.70
N PRO A 255 -13.71 -12.24 15.69
CA PRO A 255 -14.44 -12.91 14.62
C PRO A 255 -14.17 -12.23 13.27
N ALA A 256 -14.14 -13.01 12.21
CA ALA A 256 -14.13 -12.49 10.85
C ALA A 256 -15.42 -11.70 10.61
N CYS A 257 -15.30 -10.51 10.01
CA CYS A 257 -16.38 -9.63 9.55
C CYS A 257 -17.39 -9.19 10.64
N GLY A 258 -17.25 -7.98 11.14
CA GLY A 258 -18.25 -7.29 11.95
C GLY A 258 -17.75 -6.64 13.26
N GLY A 259 -16.48 -6.70 13.56
CA GLY A 259 -15.92 -6.17 14.80
C GLY A 259 -15.49 -4.68 14.76
N TRP A 260 -15.79 -3.98 13.67
CA TRP A 260 -15.48 -2.55 13.54
C TRP A 260 -16.67 -1.73 14.05
N ALA A 261 -16.54 -1.11 15.22
CA ALA A 261 -17.52 -0.17 15.79
C ALA A 261 -17.29 1.25 15.27
#